data_ba84389ff4b8b35e919f49168d55bd4e
#
_entry.id   ba84389ff4b8b35e919f49168d55bd4e
#
_cell.length_a   1.000
_cell.length_b   1.000
_cell.length_c   1.000
_cell.angle_alpha   90.00
_cell.angle_beta   90.00
_cell.angle_gamma   90.00
#
_symmetry.space_group_name_H-M   'P 1'
#
loop_
_entity.id
_entity.type
_entity.pdbx_description
1 polymer ?
#
loop_
_entity_poly.entity_id
_entity_poly.type
_entity_poly.pdbx_seq_one_letter_code
_entity_poly.pdbx_strand_id
1 'polypeptide(L)'
;MEMFNPPHPGEILLEEVIPGLETTITEFASHLGFARETLSRILHGHAPVSPDLAVRLERAGISSARLWLGIQADYDLWQAEHREQPPIKPYARIS
;
A
#
# COMPACT_ATOMS: atom_id res chain seq x y z
N MET A 1 -3.70 -18.68 -12.50
CA MET A 1 -2.41 -18.76 -11.80
C MET A 1 -2.53 -18.07 -10.45
N GLU A 2 -2.09 -18.76 -9.42
CA GLU A 2 -2.17 -18.20 -8.10
C GLU A 2 -1.05 -17.18 -7.88
N MET A 3 -1.42 -16.06 -7.31
CA MET A 3 -0.47 -15.01 -7.00
C MET A 3 0.17 -15.29 -5.65
N PHE A 4 1.47 -15.06 -5.55
CA PHE A 4 2.12 -15.13 -4.25
C PHE A 4 1.56 -14.05 -3.34
N ASN A 5 1.70 -14.25 -2.03
CA ASN A 5 1.32 -13.25 -1.04
C ASN A 5 2.04 -11.93 -1.36
N PRO A 6 1.35 -10.95 -1.93
CA PRO A 6 2.01 -9.70 -2.31
C PRO A 6 2.37 -8.88 -1.08
N PRO A 7 3.47 -8.14 -1.13
CA PRO A 7 3.87 -7.31 -0.01
C PRO A 7 2.93 -6.12 0.14
N HIS A 8 2.79 -5.64 1.38
CA HIS A 8 2.13 -4.37 1.63
C HIS A 8 3.05 -3.26 1.07
N PRO A 9 2.50 -2.26 0.37
CA PRO A 9 3.35 -1.21 -0.21
C PRO A 9 4.16 -0.44 0.85
N GLY A 10 3.66 -0.37 2.09
CA GLY A 10 4.42 0.23 3.19
C GLY A 10 5.73 -0.51 3.47
N GLU A 11 5.73 -1.84 3.29
CA GLU A 11 6.94 -2.64 3.47
C GLU A 11 8.00 -2.24 2.44
N ILE A 12 7.58 -2.03 1.20
CA ILE A 12 8.50 -1.60 0.14
C ILE A 12 9.10 -0.22 0.48
N LEU A 13 8.24 0.69 0.94
CA LEU A 13 8.72 2.01 1.35
C LEU A 13 9.71 1.93 2.50
N LEU A 14 9.42 1.10 3.51
CA LEU A 14 10.25 0.98 4.70
C LEU A 14 11.58 0.30 4.41
N GLU A 15 11.57 -0.76 3.63
CA GLU A 15 12.75 -1.60 3.46
C GLU A 15 13.60 -1.22 2.27
N GLU A 16 13.03 -0.55 1.27
CA GLU A 16 13.76 -0.22 0.04
C GLU A 16 13.85 1.27 -0.22
N VAL A 17 12.75 2.00 -0.12
CA VAL A 17 12.72 3.41 -0.51
C VAL A 17 13.44 4.28 0.51
N ILE A 18 13.08 4.16 1.78
CA ILE A 18 13.67 5.00 2.84
C ILE A 18 15.19 4.76 2.95
N PRO A 19 15.67 3.51 3.01
CA PRO A 19 17.12 3.29 3.03
C PRO A 19 17.79 3.76 1.74
N GLY A 20 17.15 3.55 0.59
CA GLY A 20 17.70 3.96 -0.70
C GLY A 20 17.86 5.47 -0.82
N LEU A 21 17.00 6.24 -0.17
CA LEU A 21 17.07 7.70 -0.14
C LEU A 21 17.96 8.22 1.01
N GLU A 22 18.49 7.31 1.83
CA GLU A 22 19.31 7.65 2.99
C GLU A 22 18.60 8.63 3.91
N THR A 23 17.30 8.41 4.13
CA THR A 23 16.47 9.26 4.97
C THR A 23 15.91 8.47 6.16
N THR A 24 15.23 9.16 7.06
CA THR A 24 14.59 8.52 8.22
C THR A 24 13.08 8.61 8.06
N ILE A 25 12.34 7.83 8.86
CA ILE A 25 10.88 7.90 8.84
C ILE A 25 10.40 9.31 9.15
N THR A 26 11.01 9.97 10.15
CA THR A 26 10.65 11.33 10.54
C THR A 26 10.87 12.33 9.40
N GLU A 27 12.03 12.25 8.77
CA GLU A 27 12.35 13.13 7.64
C GLU A 27 11.46 12.88 6.44
N PHE A 28 11.21 11.61 6.14
CA PHE A 28 10.37 11.21 5.03
C PHE A 28 8.93 11.71 5.22
N ALA A 29 8.39 11.52 6.43
CA ALA A 29 7.05 11.99 6.76
C ALA A 29 6.97 13.51 6.60
N SER A 30 7.94 14.22 7.14
CA SER A 30 8.01 15.69 7.04
C SER A 30 8.07 16.14 5.58
N HIS A 31 8.88 15.47 4.78
CA HIS A 31 9.02 15.80 3.36
C HIS A 31 7.70 15.62 2.61
N LEU A 32 6.95 14.59 2.93
CA LEU A 32 5.67 14.31 2.28
C LEU A 32 4.50 15.04 2.92
N GLY A 33 4.72 15.74 4.03
CA GLY A 33 3.66 16.46 4.72
C GLY A 33 2.70 15.58 5.49
N PHE A 34 3.18 14.45 5.99
CA PHE A 34 2.39 13.54 6.82
C PHE A 34 2.89 13.54 8.25
N ALA A 35 1.99 13.32 9.20
CA ALA A 35 2.40 13.10 10.58
C ALA A 35 3.20 11.79 10.64
N ARG A 36 4.25 11.78 11.47
CA ARG A 36 5.12 10.62 11.58
C ARG A 36 4.34 9.35 11.97
N GLU A 37 3.41 9.48 12.91
CA GLU A 37 2.62 8.34 13.37
C GLU A 37 1.74 7.79 12.25
N THR A 38 1.15 8.65 11.45
CA THR A 38 0.31 8.25 10.32
C THR A 38 1.15 7.47 9.31
N LEU A 39 2.30 8.00 8.94
CA LEU A 39 3.18 7.33 8.00
C LEU A 39 3.71 6.02 8.58
N SER A 40 4.13 6.03 9.85
CA SER A 40 4.65 4.83 10.50
C SER A 40 3.65 3.68 10.45
N ARG A 41 2.37 3.94 10.69
CA ARG A 41 1.35 2.92 10.61
C ARG A 41 1.26 2.31 9.21
N ILE A 42 1.37 3.14 8.19
CA ILE A 42 1.35 2.67 6.80
C ILE A 42 2.58 1.82 6.51
N LEU A 43 3.75 2.29 6.95
CA LEU A 43 5.01 1.58 6.72
C LEU A 43 5.02 0.20 7.36
N HIS A 44 4.33 0.04 8.48
CA HIS A 44 4.28 -1.23 9.19
C HIS A 44 3.02 -2.06 8.85
N GLY A 45 2.30 -1.67 7.80
CA GLY A 45 1.18 -2.45 7.30
C GLY A 45 -0.09 -2.35 8.11
N HIS A 46 -0.19 -1.39 9.04
CA HIS A 46 -1.38 -1.22 9.89
C HIS A 46 -2.41 -0.27 9.29
N ALA A 47 -2.09 0.35 8.18
CA ALA A 47 -2.99 1.23 7.46
C ALA A 47 -2.62 1.17 5.96
N PRO A 48 -3.59 1.37 5.07
CA PRO A 48 -3.31 1.32 3.63
C PRO A 48 -2.62 2.59 3.14
N VAL A 49 -1.91 2.48 2.02
CA VAL A 49 -1.44 3.65 1.29
C VAL A 49 -2.69 4.33 0.71
N SER A 50 -2.93 5.56 1.13
CA SER A 50 -4.07 6.35 0.66
C SER A 50 -3.79 6.98 -0.69
N PRO A 51 -4.84 7.40 -1.43
CA PRO A 51 -4.62 8.17 -2.65
C PRO A 51 -3.78 9.43 -2.42
N ASP A 52 -3.99 10.10 -1.31
CA ASP A 52 -3.19 11.30 -0.99
C ASP A 52 -1.71 10.97 -0.85
N LEU A 53 -1.37 9.90 -0.14
CA LEU A 53 0.02 9.49 -0.02
C LEU A 53 0.58 9.08 -1.38
N ALA A 54 -0.19 8.33 -2.16
CA ALA A 54 0.24 7.88 -3.48
C ALA A 54 0.58 9.06 -4.40
N VAL A 55 -0.26 10.10 -4.39
CA VAL A 55 -0.02 11.30 -5.17
C VAL A 55 1.23 12.04 -4.70
N ARG A 56 1.42 12.13 -3.39
CA ARG A 56 2.60 12.81 -2.84
C ARG A 56 3.88 12.05 -3.14
N LEU A 57 3.84 10.72 -3.11
CA LEU A 57 4.97 9.90 -3.52
C LEU A 57 5.32 10.15 -4.99
N GLU A 58 4.31 10.18 -5.85
CA GLU A 58 4.53 10.47 -7.26
C GLU A 58 5.15 11.85 -7.46
N ARG A 59 4.65 12.85 -6.76
CA ARG A 59 5.19 14.21 -6.84
C ARG A 59 6.60 14.31 -6.29
N ALA A 60 6.96 13.44 -5.38
CA ALA A 60 8.32 13.35 -4.85
C ALA A 60 9.25 12.55 -5.77
N GLY A 61 8.74 12.05 -6.90
CA GLY A 61 9.54 11.30 -7.84
C GLY A 61 9.68 9.81 -7.50
N ILE A 62 8.80 9.30 -6.65
CA ILE A 62 8.89 7.91 -6.16
C ILE A 62 7.78 7.09 -6.81
N SER A 63 8.02 6.65 -8.03
CA SER A 63 7.08 5.88 -8.84
C SER A 63 5.77 6.64 -9.09
N SER A 64 4.77 5.97 -9.61
CA SER A 64 3.49 6.62 -9.93
C SER A 64 2.46 6.33 -8.84
N ALA A 65 1.48 7.22 -8.71
CA ALA A 65 0.37 7.01 -7.78
C ALA A 65 -0.38 5.71 -8.13
N ARG A 66 -0.54 5.43 -9.42
CA ARG A 66 -1.22 4.21 -9.86
C ARG A 66 -0.47 2.96 -9.43
N LEU A 67 0.86 3.00 -9.47
CA LEU A 67 1.66 1.86 -9.04
C LEU A 67 1.45 1.59 -7.54
N TRP A 68 1.55 2.63 -6.71
CA TRP A 68 1.38 2.46 -5.27
C TRP A 68 -0.01 1.96 -4.91
N LEU A 69 -1.05 2.51 -5.55
CA LEU A 69 -2.43 2.06 -5.30
C LEU A 69 -2.66 0.66 -5.86
N GLY A 70 -2.00 0.31 -6.97
CA GLY A 70 -2.07 -1.03 -7.52
C GLY A 70 -1.48 -2.08 -6.59
N ILE A 71 -0.32 -1.77 -5.99
CA ILE A 71 0.31 -2.66 -5.03
C ILE A 71 -0.60 -2.84 -3.80
N GLN A 72 -1.21 -1.75 -3.33
CA GLN A 72 -2.14 -1.82 -2.21
C GLN A 72 -3.35 -2.68 -2.55
N ALA A 73 -3.90 -2.50 -3.75
CA ALA A 73 -5.06 -3.27 -4.19
C ALA A 73 -4.74 -4.77 -4.28
N ASP A 74 -3.57 -5.11 -4.81
CA ASP A 74 -3.13 -6.51 -4.89
C ASP A 74 -3.01 -7.12 -3.51
N TYR A 75 -2.42 -6.38 -2.57
CA TYR A 75 -2.31 -6.83 -1.19
C TYR A 75 -3.69 -7.04 -0.57
N ASP A 76 -4.56 -6.05 -0.69
CA ASP A 76 -5.89 -6.10 -0.10
C ASP A 76 -6.72 -7.25 -0.68
N LEU A 77 -6.64 -7.45 -1.98
CA LEU A 77 -7.38 -8.52 -2.65
C LEU A 77 -6.90 -9.89 -2.18
N TRP A 78 -5.58 -10.08 -2.11
CA TRP A 78 -5.02 -11.34 -1.65
C TRP A 78 -5.47 -11.65 -0.22
N GLN A 79 -5.44 -10.62 0.67
CA GLN A 79 -5.88 -10.80 2.06
C GLN A 79 -7.37 -11.19 2.10
N ALA A 80 -8.20 -10.54 1.29
CA ALA A 80 -9.63 -10.84 1.25
C ALA A 80 -9.90 -12.25 0.71
N GLU A 81 -9.14 -12.67 -0.30
CA GLU A 81 -9.29 -13.99 -0.90
C GLU A 81 -8.85 -15.12 0.03
N HIS A 82 -7.92 -14.82 0.94
CA HIS A 82 -7.37 -15.82 1.84
C HIS A 82 -7.94 -15.76 3.25
N ARG A 83 -8.99 -14.97 3.44
CA ARG A 83 -9.74 -15.01 4.69
C ARG A 83 -11.11 -15.57 4.41
N GLU A 84 -11.72 -16.15 5.44
CA GLU A 84 -13.03 -16.77 5.30
C GLU A 84 -14.08 -15.72 4.91
N GLN A 85 -14.85 -16.06 3.86
CA GLN A 85 -15.93 -15.20 3.39
C GLN A 85 -17.24 -15.96 3.54
N PRO A 86 -18.34 -15.26 3.80
CA PRO A 86 -19.64 -15.95 3.80
C PRO A 86 -19.96 -16.47 2.42
N PRO A 87 -20.69 -17.61 2.34
CA PRO A 87 -21.08 -18.14 1.04
C PRO A 87 -22.00 -17.16 0.33
N ILE A 88 -21.70 -16.88 -0.92
CA ILE A 88 -22.49 -15.96 -1.74
C ILE A 88 -23.09 -16.74 -2.90
N LYS A 89 -24.40 -16.66 -3.01
CA LYS A 89 -25.08 -17.32 -4.12
C LYS A 89 -25.07 -16.40 -5.34
N PRO A 90 -24.52 -16.87 -6.47
CA PRO A 90 -24.51 -16.02 -7.66
C PRO A 90 -25.94 -15.72 -8.13
N TYR A 91 -26.14 -14.56 -8.72
CA TYR A 91 -27.39 -14.27 -9.41
C TYR A 91 -27.35 -15.02 -10.75
N ALA A 92 -28.45 -15.69 -11.09
CA ALA A 92 -28.49 -16.54 -12.28
C ALA A 92 -28.39 -15.74 -13.58
N ARG A 93 -28.73 -14.46 -13.56
CA ARG A 93 -28.80 -13.63 -14.77
C ARG A 93 -27.58 -12.77 -15.01
N ILE A 94 -26.61 -12.85 -14.11
CA ILE A 94 -25.38 -12.06 -14.22
C ILE A 94 -24.23 -12.99 -14.57
N SER A 95 -23.55 -12.68 -15.64
CA SER A 95 -22.43 -13.47 -16.11
C SER A 95 -21.10 -12.84 -15.75
#